data_fc07d7c54f330c0aaf3ec15cb468c2fc
#
_entry.id   fc07d7c54f330c0aaf3ec15cb468c2fc
#
_cell.length_a   1.000
_cell.length_b   1.000
_cell.length_c   1.000
_cell.angle_alpha   90.00
_cell.angle_beta   90.00
_cell.angle_gamma   90.00
#
_symmetry.space_group_name_H-M   'P 1'
#
loop_
_entity.id
_entity.type
_entity.pdbx_description
1 polymer ?
#
loop_
_entity_poly.entity_id
_entity_poly.type
_entity_poly.pdbx_seq_one_letter_code
_entity_poly.pdbx_strand_id
1 'polypeptide(L)'
;MQEENKNISLPYFGIPKILPFAKRYKYRIIAMILMGLFSSLVDSCYPLFNQYALNHYVGENTLDTLGIFIALYIGILIVQVLLNFISVFWVSKTELDLNRDLRNTSFNHLQELSFAYFNQNNVGYIHARVMSDSGKIGELMSWRMMDVVWNGSYILFVMINMVRISWRLACMVFVLVPFAVFIIAFFQKRLVKLNRHIRELNSQITSDFNEGITGARSIKTMVIESIIGDGFQKDTETMRHVSVQAARYQAFFYSTVTMMSSIALAIVMWQGGNLTINNMMLIGTLSVFMSYALGIMDPLHSVITTISSLVSIQVNIERFNRLVNTESDVADSPEVIEKYGDTFNPKKENWEPLIGDVAFKNVDFKYPDGDEMVLENFNLDVPHGTNVAIVGETGAGKSTLVNLVCRFFEPTKGQVLIDGRDARERSQLWLHSNIGYVLQTPHLFSGTVRDNLRYGKPTATDEEIMHALDLVSAKFVIEKMEKGLDSDVGEGGGMLSTGEKQLLSFARAILADPRILVLDEATASIDTLTEKAIQDAIDTVIKGRTSFVIAHRLSTIVNADVILVVRDGKIIERGTHSELMKQKGYYYELYTRQYEEMVVDTVS
;
A
#
# COMPACT_ATOMS: atom_id res chain seq x y z
N MET A 1 14.09 6.24 6.77
CA MET A 1 14.18 5.50 5.48
C MET A 1 15.49 4.75 5.21
N GLN A 2 16.62 5.06 5.85
CA GLN A 2 17.90 4.34 5.61
C GLN A 2 18.14 3.10 6.50
N GLU A 3 17.41 2.88 7.56
CA GLU A 3 17.56 1.71 8.43
C GLU A 3 16.80 0.44 8.00
N GLU A 4 15.86 0.54 7.07
CA GLU A 4 15.01 -0.59 6.62
C GLU A 4 15.71 -1.65 5.75
N ASN A 5 16.96 -1.42 5.35
CA ASN A 5 17.72 -2.31 4.46
C ASN A 5 18.79 -3.18 5.15
N LYS A 6 18.76 -3.29 6.49
CA LYS A 6 19.54 -4.33 7.16
C LYS A 6 19.07 -5.70 6.67
N ASN A 7 20.03 -6.55 6.28
CA ASN A 7 19.81 -7.91 5.78
C ASN A 7 18.81 -8.69 6.64
N ILE A 8 17.52 -8.59 6.31
CA ILE A 8 16.47 -9.34 6.98
C ILE A 8 16.58 -10.76 6.46
N SER A 9 17.12 -11.66 7.28
CA SER A 9 17.12 -13.09 7.01
C SER A 9 15.97 -13.72 7.79
N LEU A 10 14.85 -13.93 7.13
CA LEU A 10 13.72 -14.64 7.72
C LEU A 10 13.94 -16.15 7.58
N PRO A 11 13.62 -16.97 8.59
CA PRO A 11 13.66 -18.41 8.47
C PRO A 11 12.73 -18.85 7.33
N TYR A 12 13.23 -19.72 6.46
CA TYR A 12 12.51 -20.20 5.27
C TYR A 12 11.97 -19.07 4.38
N PHE A 13 12.74 -17.97 4.20
CA PHE A 13 12.37 -16.78 3.41
C PHE A 13 11.07 -16.10 3.84
N GLY A 14 10.60 -16.33 5.07
CA GLY A 14 9.37 -15.76 5.60
C GLY A 14 8.08 -16.44 5.12
N ILE A 15 8.15 -17.50 4.32
CA ILE A 15 6.99 -18.25 3.82
C ILE A 15 6.04 -18.68 4.97
N PRO A 16 6.52 -19.14 6.14
CA PRO A 16 5.64 -19.51 7.25
C PRO A 16 4.69 -18.40 7.70
N LYS A 17 5.08 -17.12 7.56
CA LYS A 17 4.24 -15.98 7.93
C LYS A 17 3.05 -15.77 6.97
N ILE A 18 3.19 -16.22 5.73
CA ILE A 18 2.13 -16.13 4.70
C ILE A 18 1.28 -17.41 4.62
N LEU A 19 1.77 -18.49 5.20
CA LEU A 19 1.09 -19.79 5.16
C LEU A 19 -0.36 -19.76 5.67
N PRO A 20 -0.75 -18.97 6.71
CA PRO A 20 -2.14 -18.85 7.13
C PRO A 20 -3.08 -18.41 6.00
N PHE A 21 -2.66 -17.46 5.17
CA PHE A 21 -3.42 -16.96 4.01
C PHE A 21 -3.49 -18.01 2.90
N ALA A 22 -2.38 -18.71 2.64
CA ALA A 22 -2.31 -19.79 1.65
C ALA A 22 -3.09 -21.05 2.06
N LYS A 23 -3.27 -21.30 3.38
CA LYS A 23 -3.95 -22.49 3.92
C LYS A 23 -5.39 -22.63 3.39
N ARG A 24 -6.06 -21.51 3.13
CA ARG A 24 -7.41 -21.50 2.53
C ARG A 24 -7.41 -22.16 1.14
N TYR A 25 -6.31 -22.08 0.41
CA TYR A 25 -6.15 -22.59 -0.96
C TYR A 25 -5.36 -23.91 -1.03
N LYS A 26 -5.12 -24.58 0.10
CA LYS A 26 -4.25 -25.77 0.21
C LYS A 26 -4.55 -26.86 -0.83
N TYR A 27 -5.82 -27.14 -1.11
CA TYR A 27 -6.19 -28.17 -2.08
C TYR A 27 -5.83 -27.79 -3.52
N ARG A 28 -5.98 -26.49 -3.87
CA ARG A 28 -5.55 -26.00 -5.19
C ARG A 28 -4.04 -26.02 -5.31
N ILE A 29 -3.31 -25.61 -4.27
CA ILE A 29 -1.84 -25.62 -4.23
C ILE A 29 -1.32 -27.05 -4.37
N ILE A 30 -1.90 -28.01 -3.65
CA ILE A 30 -1.54 -29.43 -3.78
C ILE A 30 -1.83 -29.93 -5.21
N ALA A 31 -2.98 -29.61 -5.77
CA ALA A 31 -3.32 -29.99 -7.13
C ALA A 31 -2.37 -29.38 -8.17
N MET A 32 -1.97 -28.10 -8.00
CA MET A 32 -0.96 -27.44 -8.83
C MET A 32 0.39 -28.17 -8.76
N ILE A 33 0.85 -28.52 -7.55
CA ILE A 33 2.09 -29.28 -7.36
C ILE A 33 2.01 -30.64 -8.08
N LEU A 34 0.92 -31.39 -7.91
CA LEU A 34 0.73 -32.68 -8.57
C LEU A 34 0.68 -32.57 -10.10
N MET A 35 -0.02 -31.55 -10.62
CA MET A 35 -0.05 -31.28 -12.06
C MET A 35 1.33 -30.88 -12.59
N GLY A 36 2.09 -30.06 -11.85
CA GLY A 36 3.46 -29.69 -12.20
C GLY A 36 4.40 -30.90 -12.24
N LEU A 37 4.32 -31.78 -11.25
CA LEU A 37 5.07 -33.05 -11.22
C LEU A 37 4.70 -33.94 -12.40
N PHE A 38 3.41 -34.09 -12.68
CA PHE A 38 2.96 -34.92 -13.79
C PHE A 38 3.35 -34.35 -15.15
N SER A 39 3.18 -33.01 -15.33
CA SER A 39 3.59 -32.34 -16.56
C SER A 39 5.10 -32.49 -16.80
N SER A 40 5.94 -32.28 -15.79
CA SER A 40 7.39 -32.43 -15.92
C SER A 40 7.82 -33.89 -16.17
N LEU A 41 7.06 -34.87 -15.64
CA LEU A 41 7.27 -36.30 -15.96
C LEU A 41 7.01 -36.56 -17.45
N VAL A 42 5.87 -36.08 -17.96
CA VAL A 42 5.52 -36.23 -19.38
C VAL A 42 6.55 -35.55 -20.27
N ASP A 43 6.95 -34.31 -19.94
CA ASP A 43 7.98 -33.59 -20.68
C ASP A 43 9.31 -34.32 -20.72
N SER A 44 9.70 -34.97 -19.62
CA SER A 44 10.91 -35.81 -19.57
C SER A 44 10.80 -37.10 -20.40
N CYS A 45 9.60 -37.56 -20.74
CA CYS A 45 9.38 -38.74 -21.55
C CYS A 45 9.40 -38.48 -23.07
N TYR A 46 9.21 -37.27 -23.56
CA TYR A 46 9.21 -36.99 -25.00
C TYR A 46 10.46 -37.50 -25.74
N PRO A 47 11.69 -37.31 -25.25
CA PRO A 47 12.86 -37.89 -25.90
C PRO A 47 12.83 -39.41 -25.99
N LEU A 48 12.16 -40.10 -25.02
CA LEU A 48 12.01 -41.56 -25.05
C LEU A 48 11.07 -42.02 -26.17
N PHE A 49 10.03 -41.28 -26.49
CA PHE A 49 9.18 -41.55 -27.64
C PHE A 49 9.98 -41.42 -28.95
N ASN A 50 10.81 -40.35 -29.05
CA ASN A 50 11.71 -40.20 -30.20
C ASN A 50 12.73 -41.36 -30.30
N GLN A 51 13.23 -41.85 -29.16
CA GLN A 51 14.09 -43.04 -29.10
C GLN A 51 13.41 -44.26 -29.69
N TYR A 52 12.18 -44.53 -29.24
CA TYR A 52 11.41 -45.66 -29.74
C TYR A 52 11.19 -45.57 -31.25
N ALA A 53 10.77 -44.40 -31.73
CA ALA A 53 10.54 -44.16 -33.16
C ALA A 53 11.80 -44.39 -34.00
N LEU A 54 12.95 -43.83 -33.56
CA LEU A 54 14.22 -44.00 -34.27
C LEU A 54 14.73 -45.44 -34.25
N ASN A 55 14.63 -46.11 -33.13
CA ASN A 55 15.14 -47.47 -33.01
C ASN A 55 14.26 -48.48 -33.74
N HIS A 56 12.92 -48.38 -33.61
CA HIS A 56 11.99 -49.37 -34.14
C HIS A 56 11.64 -49.11 -35.62
N TYR A 57 11.18 -47.90 -35.95
CA TYR A 57 10.72 -47.62 -37.33
C TYR A 57 11.88 -47.38 -38.29
N VAL A 58 12.93 -46.67 -37.85
CA VAL A 58 14.07 -46.37 -38.72
C VAL A 58 15.15 -47.46 -38.62
N GLY A 59 15.43 -47.97 -37.42
CA GLY A 59 16.50 -48.96 -37.18
C GLY A 59 16.13 -50.36 -37.67
N GLU A 60 14.90 -50.79 -37.49
CA GLU A 60 14.40 -52.13 -37.92
C GLU A 60 13.68 -52.06 -39.28
N ASN A 61 13.54 -50.86 -39.86
CA ASN A 61 12.89 -50.58 -41.14
C ASN A 61 11.47 -51.22 -41.25
N THR A 62 10.68 -51.08 -40.19
CA THR A 62 9.31 -51.58 -40.09
C THR A 62 8.31 -50.44 -39.85
N LEU A 63 7.09 -50.61 -40.34
CA LEU A 63 5.98 -49.68 -40.09
C LEU A 63 4.90 -50.34 -39.23
N ASP A 64 5.17 -51.50 -38.69
CA ASP A 64 4.26 -52.22 -37.80
C ASP A 64 4.03 -51.34 -36.55
N THR A 65 2.78 -51.24 -36.13
CA THR A 65 2.37 -50.43 -34.96
C THR A 65 2.47 -48.89 -35.10
N LEU A 66 2.90 -48.37 -36.27
CA LEU A 66 3.07 -46.91 -36.47
C LEU A 66 1.76 -46.13 -36.17
N GLY A 67 0.61 -46.66 -36.61
CA GLY A 67 -0.70 -46.05 -36.35
C GLY A 67 -1.02 -45.95 -34.85
N ILE A 68 -0.71 -46.98 -34.08
CA ILE A 68 -0.91 -47.01 -32.62
C ILE A 68 0.06 -46.04 -31.95
N PHE A 69 1.32 -46.00 -32.37
CA PHE A 69 2.31 -45.06 -31.85
C PHE A 69 1.89 -43.58 -32.07
N ILE A 70 1.45 -43.24 -33.29
CA ILE A 70 0.97 -41.88 -33.61
C ILE A 70 -0.26 -41.56 -32.76
N ALA A 71 -1.21 -42.47 -32.60
CA ALA A 71 -2.40 -42.24 -31.78
C ALA A 71 -2.05 -42.00 -30.30
N LEU A 72 -1.12 -42.80 -29.74
CA LEU A 72 -0.62 -42.63 -28.37
C LEU A 72 0.13 -41.29 -28.20
N TYR A 73 0.99 -40.94 -29.16
CA TYR A 73 1.77 -39.71 -29.14
C TYR A 73 0.84 -38.49 -29.17
N ILE A 74 -0.16 -38.48 -30.09
CA ILE A 74 -1.17 -37.40 -30.15
C ILE A 74 -2.00 -37.37 -28.86
N GLY A 75 -2.38 -38.54 -28.33
CA GLY A 75 -3.13 -38.64 -27.07
C GLY A 75 -2.38 -38.00 -25.90
N ILE A 76 -1.07 -38.25 -25.77
CA ILE A 76 -0.22 -37.66 -24.75
C ILE A 76 -0.10 -36.15 -24.96
N LEU A 77 0.05 -35.64 -26.20
CA LEU A 77 0.07 -34.23 -26.51
C LEU A 77 -1.24 -33.54 -26.09
N ILE A 78 -2.39 -34.15 -26.39
CA ILE A 78 -3.71 -33.59 -25.98
C ILE A 78 -3.80 -33.52 -24.46
N VAL A 79 -3.43 -34.61 -23.76
CA VAL A 79 -3.41 -34.63 -22.28
C VAL A 79 -2.48 -33.55 -21.73
N GLN A 80 -1.29 -33.39 -22.30
CA GLN A 80 -0.33 -32.35 -21.88
C GLN A 80 -0.88 -30.95 -22.06
N VAL A 81 -1.50 -30.64 -23.20
CA VAL A 81 -2.12 -29.34 -23.45
C VAL A 81 -3.24 -29.06 -22.45
N LEU A 82 -4.11 -30.06 -22.19
CA LEU A 82 -5.19 -29.91 -21.21
C LEU A 82 -4.66 -29.69 -19.78
N LEU A 83 -3.65 -30.48 -19.38
CA LEU A 83 -3.01 -30.31 -18.07
C LEU A 83 -2.36 -28.96 -17.93
N ASN A 84 -1.65 -28.49 -18.96
CA ASN A 84 -1.03 -27.17 -18.94
C ASN A 84 -2.08 -26.06 -18.84
N PHE A 85 -3.16 -26.16 -19.63
CA PHE A 85 -4.26 -25.20 -19.54
C PHE A 85 -4.88 -25.13 -18.13
N ILE A 86 -5.20 -26.30 -17.54
CA ILE A 86 -5.78 -26.38 -16.20
C ILE A 86 -4.79 -25.85 -15.16
N SER A 87 -3.51 -26.21 -15.27
CA SER A 87 -2.45 -25.77 -14.36
C SER A 87 -2.28 -24.24 -14.39
N VAL A 88 -2.12 -23.65 -15.57
CA VAL A 88 -1.98 -22.19 -15.74
C VAL A 88 -3.21 -21.46 -15.21
N PHE A 89 -4.41 -21.95 -15.53
CA PHE A 89 -5.66 -21.37 -15.02
C PHE A 89 -5.72 -21.38 -13.48
N TRP A 90 -5.34 -22.50 -12.84
CA TRP A 90 -5.39 -22.60 -11.39
C TRP A 90 -4.27 -21.80 -10.71
N VAL A 91 -3.08 -21.74 -11.30
CA VAL A 91 -1.98 -20.87 -10.83
C VAL A 91 -2.43 -19.41 -10.83
N SER A 92 -2.93 -18.91 -11.97
CA SER A 92 -3.40 -17.53 -12.11
C SER A 92 -4.57 -17.23 -11.16
N LYS A 93 -5.55 -18.16 -11.06
CA LYS A 93 -6.68 -17.98 -10.15
C LYS A 93 -6.25 -17.94 -8.68
N THR A 94 -5.28 -18.77 -8.29
CA THR A 94 -4.77 -18.80 -6.92
C THR A 94 -4.01 -17.51 -6.61
N GLU A 95 -3.21 -17.00 -7.55
CA GLU A 95 -2.54 -15.70 -7.41
C GLU A 95 -3.54 -14.57 -7.19
N LEU A 96 -4.56 -14.47 -8.05
CA LEU A 96 -5.56 -13.39 -7.97
C LEU A 96 -6.39 -13.46 -6.68
N ASP A 97 -6.81 -14.66 -6.28
CA ASP A 97 -7.56 -14.85 -5.03
C ASP A 97 -6.70 -14.52 -3.81
N LEU A 98 -5.43 -14.94 -3.80
CA LEU A 98 -4.51 -14.62 -2.71
C LEU A 98 -4.20 -13.12 -2.64
N ASN A 99 -3.96 -12.48 -3.79
CA ASN A 99 -3.75 -11.04 -3.88
C ASN A 99 -4.95 -10.26 -3.36
N ARG A 100 -6.17 -10.67 -3.71
CA ARG A 100 -7.39 -10.09 -3.18
C ARG A 100 -7.44 -10.20 -1.65
N ASP A 101 -7.20 -11.40 -1.12
CA ASP A 101 -7.30 -11.65 0.33
C ASP A 101 -6.22 -10.86 1.10
N LEU A 102 -4.98 -10.79 0.59
CA LEU A 102 -3.91 -10.00 1.19
C LEU A 102 -4.23 -8.49 1.17
N ARG A 103 -4.73 -7.98 0.04
CA ARG A 103 -5.12 -6.57 -0.08
C ARG A 103 -6.28 -6.21 0.85
N ASN A 104 -7.32 -7.06 0.88
CA ASN A 104 -8.46 -6.83 1.76
C ASN A 104 -8.04 -6.85 3.23
N THR A 105 -7.19 -7.82 3.64
CA THR A 105 -6.68 -7.87 5.01
C THR A 105 -5.87 -6.62 5.35
N SER A 106 -4.97 -6.19 4.46
CA SER A 106 -4.19 -4.96 4.67
C SER A 106 -5.08 -3.72 4.74
N PHE A 107 -6.05 -3.60 3.85
CA PHE A 107 -6.93 -2.43 3.80
C PHE A 107 -7.86 -2.37 5.01
N ASN A 108 -8.44 -3.49 5.41
CA ASN A 108 -9.28 -3.56 6.61
C ASN A 108 -8.47 -3.18 7.86
N HIS A 109 -7.25 -3.73 7.98
CA HIS A 109 -6.38 -3.40 9.10
C HIS A 109 -6.01 -1.91 9.14
N LEU A 110 -5.75 -1.29 7.98
CA LEU A 110 -5.52 0.16 7.90
C LEU A 110 -6.71 0.98 8.44
N GLN A 111 -7.96 0.51 8.28
CA GLN A 111 -9.13 1.20 8.83
C GLN A 111 -9.21 1.13 10.37
N GLU A 112 -8.46 0.23 11.00
CA GLU A 112 -8.39 0.07 12.46
C GLU A 112 -7.20 0.81 13.09
N LEU A 113 -6.25 1.29 12.26
CA LEU A 113 -5.06 2.00 12.75
C LEU A 113 -5.40 3.44 13.13
N SER A 114 -4.67 3.93 14.14
CA SER A 114 -4.78 5.30 14.65
C SER A 114 -4.31 6.35 13.64
N PHE A 115 -4.70 7.59 13.87
CA PHE A 115 -4.26 8.76 13.10
C PHE A 115 -2.74 8.92 13.09
N ALA A 116 -2.07 8.53 14.19
CA ALA A 116 -0.61 8.56 14.31
C ALA A 116 0.10 7.78 13.19
N TYR A 117 -0.43 6.61 12.83
CA TYR A 117 0.14 5.80 11.76
C TYR A 117 0.13 6.53 10.41
N PHE A 118 -0.96 7.22 10.08
CA PHE A 118 -1.09 7.95 8.81
C PHE A 118 -0.23 9.22 8.79
N ASN A 119 -0.02 9.87 9.92
CA ASN A 119 0.87 11.02 10.02
C ASN A 119 2.35 10.63 9.87
N GLN A 120 2.75 9.45 10.37
CA GLN A 120 4.12 8.96 10.28
C GLN A 120 4.45 8.33 8.92
N ASN A 121 3.45 7.88 8.16
CA ASN A 121 3.63 7.16 6.91
C ASN A 121 2.96 7.89 5.75
N ASN A 122 3.73 8.23 4.72
CA ASN A 122 3.16 8.87 3.54
C ASN A 122 2.29 7.89 2.71
N VAL A 123 1.34 8.44 1.95
CA VAL A 123 0.38 7.68 1.15
C VAL A 123 1.08 6.72 0.17
N GLY A 124 2.19 7.15 -0.46
CA GLY A 124 2.95 6.30 -1.39
C GLY A 124 3.56 5.06 -0.70
N TYR A 125 4.03 5.23 0.54
CA TYR A 125 4.53 4.11 1.35
C TYR A 125 3.42 3.10 1.64
N ILE A 126 2.26 3.57 2.10
CA ILE A 126 1.10 2.72 2.42
C ILE A 126 0.59 2.01 1.16
N HIS A 127 0.43 2.74 0.05
CA HIS A 127 0.01 2.20 -1.24
C HIS A 127 0.93 1.07 -1.71
N ALA A 128 2.26 1.25 -1.60
CA ALA A 128 3.21 0.21 -1.98
C ALA A 128 3.04 -1.08 -1.17
N ARG A 129 2.71 -0.99 0.14
CA ARG A 129 2.48 -2.17 1.01
C ARG A 129 1.23 -2.94 0.60
N VAL A 130 0.12 -2.21 0.37
CA VAL A 130 -1.16 -2.84 0.03
C VAL A 130 -1.16 -3.40 -1.39
N MET A 131 -0.61 -2.69 -2.37
CA MET A 131 -0.74 -3.05 -3.77
C MET A 131 0.47 -3.83 -4.30
N SER A 132 1.69 -3.28 -4.14
CA SER A 132 2.89 -3.86 -4.74
C SER A 132 3.41 -5.07 -3.98
N ASP A 133 3.54 -4.97 -2.65
CA ASP A 133 4.10 -6.06 -1.84
C ASP A 133 3.16 -7.27 -1.84
N SER A 134 1.84 -7.07 -1.73
CA SER A 134 0.84 -8.15 -1.86
C SER A 134 0.92 -8.86 -3.21
N GLY A 135 1.07 -8.11 -4.31
CA GLY A 135 1.19 -8.69 -5.65
C GLY A 135 2.41 -9.60 -5.79
N LYS A 136 3.57 -9.18 -5.27
CA LYS A 136 4.79 -10.00 -5.29
C LYS A 136 4.69 -11.25 -4.42
N ILE A 137 3.98 -11.17 -3.29
CA ILE A 137 3.72 -12.33 -2.43
C ILE A 137 2.81 -13.32 -3.16
N GLY A 138 1.75 -12.86 -3.81
CA GLY A 138 0.86 -13.71 -4.61
C GLY A 138 1.58 -14.40 -5.76
N GLU A 139 2.41 -13.67 -6.52
CA GLU A 139 3.28 -14.23 -7.58
C GLU A 139 4.21 -15.33 -7.04
N LEU A 140 4.82 -15.10 -5.86
CA LEU A 140 5.69 -16.08 -5.23
C LEU A 140 4.97 -17.38 -4.93
N MET A 141 3.80 -17.29 -4.28
CA MET A 141 3.05 -18.46 -3.79
C MET A 141 2.36 -19.24 -4.90
N SER A 142 2.29 -18.69 -6.10
CA SER A 142 1.69 -19.31 -7.27
C SER A 142 2.75 -19.63 -8.34
N TRP A 143 3.16 -18.67 -9.13
CA TRP A 143 4.05 -18.88 -10.28
C TRP A 143 5.45 -19.34 -9.89
N ARG A 144 6.11 -18.66 -8.94
CA ARG A 144 7.49 -19.00 -8.56
C ARG A 144 7.58 -20.37 -7.90
N MET A 145 6.58 -20.73 -7.09
CA MET A 145 6.51 -22.06 -6.51
C MET A 145 6.30 -23.13 -7.59
N MET A 146 5.42 -22.85 -8.56
CA MET A 146 5.18 -23.74 -9.69
C MET A 146 6.43 -23.91 -10.56
N ASP A 147 7.16 -22.82 -10.83
CA ASP A 147 8.44 -22.87 -11.56
C ASP A 147 9.45 -23.79 -10.89
N VAL A 148 9.60 -23.69 -9.56
CA VAL A 148 10.53 -24.55 -8.80
C VAL A 148 10.10 -26.00 -8.86
N VAL A 149 8.80 -26.28 -8.69
CA VAL A 149 8.27 -27.65 -8.73
C VAL A 149 8.48 -28.26 -10.12
N TRP A 150 8.08 -27.54 -11.17
CA TRP A 150 8.18 -28.06 -12.55
C TRP A 150 9.65 -28.24 -12.98
N ASN A 151 10.49 -27.22 -12.84
CA ASN A 151 11.90 -27.30 -13.24
C ASN A 151 12.69 -28.28 -12.38
N GLY A 152 12.48 -28.28 -11.07
CA GLY A 152 13.17 -29.20 -10.14
C GLY A 152 12.82 -30.66 -10.40
N SER A 153 11.53 -30.96 -10.60
CA SER A 153 11.09 -32.32 -10.91
C SER A 153 11.51 -32.76 -12.33
N TYR A 154 11.51 -31.85 -13.31
CA TYR A 154 12.03 -32.12 -14.65
C TYR A 154 13.50 -32.57 -14.61
N ILE A 155 14.35 -31.78 -13.92
CA ILE A 155 15.77 -32.14 -13.72
C ILE A 155 15.88 -33.54 -13.10
N LEU A 156 15.11 -33.80 -12.03
CA LEU A 156 15.12 -35.10 -11.35
C LEU A 156 14.72 -36.23 -12.28
N PHE A 157 13.63 -36.10 -13.04
CA PHE A 157 13.18 -37.14 -13.97
C PHE A 157 14.16 -37.37 -15.12
N VAL A 158 14.73 -36.31 -15.68
CA VAL A 158 15.79 -36.39 -16.71
C VAL A 158 17.00 -37.14 -16.15
N MET A 159 17.46 -36.81 -14.94
CA MET A 159 18.58 -37.50 -14.29
C MET A 159 18.29 -38.99 -14.09
N ILE A 160 17.08 -39.34 -13.61
CA ILE A 160 16.67 -40.74 -13.44
C ILE A 160 16.67 -41.47 -14.80
N ASN A 161 16.09 -40.88 -15.84
CA ASN A 161 16.05 -41.48 -17.17
C ASN A 161 17.45 -41.69 -17.75
N MET A 162 18.35 -40.68 -17.62
CA MET A 162 19.74 -40.81 -18.09
C MET A 162 20.48 -41.97 -17.40
N VAL A 163 20.34 -42.08 -16.06
CA VAL A 163 20.98 -43.17 -15.29
C VAL A 163 20.43 -44.54 -15.68
N ARG A 164 19.10 -44.67 -15.88
CA ARG A 164 18.44 -45.92 -16.28
C ARG A 164 18.88 -46.38 -17.67
N ILE A 165 19.11 -45.46 -18.59
CA ILE A 165 19.52 -45.78 -19.97
C ILE A 165 21.03 -46.12 -20.02
N SER A 166 21.89 -45.25 -19.49
CA SER A 166 23.35 -45.50 -19.45
C SER A 166 23.99 -44.68 -18.32
N TRP A 167 24.29 -45.33 -17.20
CA TRP A 167 24.90 -44.68 -16.05
C TRP A 167 26.28 -44.04 -16.37
N ARG A 168 27.04 -44.65 -17.32
CA ARG A 168 28.37 -44.15 -17.73
C ARG A 168 28.28 -42.80 -18.44
N LEU A 169 27.37 -42.66 -19.41
CA LEU A 169 27.13 -41.39 -20.11
C LEU A 169 26.49 -40.38 -19.19
N ALA A 170 25.56 -40.79 -18.32
CA ALA A 170 24.94 -39.91 -17.33
C ALA A 170 25.98 -39.27 -16.42
N CYS A 171 26.95 -40.03 -15.89
CA CYS A 171 28.02 -39.51 -15.04
C CYS A 171 28.86 -38.45 -15.77
N MET A 172 29.15 -38.61 -17.07
CA MET A 172 29.91 -37.63 -17.85
C MET A 172 29.18 -36.31 -17.96
N VAL A 173 27.85 -36.35 -18.20
CA VAL A 173 27.02 -35.13 -18.25
C VAL A 173 26.89 -34.52 -16.85
N PHE A 174 26.70 -35.34 -15.80
CA PHE A 174 26.52 -34.84 -14.43
C PHE A 174 27.76 -34.16 -13.86
N VAL A 175 28.96 -34.50 -14.32
CA VAL A 175 30.18 -33.76 -13.95
C VAL A 175 30.10 -32.29 -14.38
N LEU A 176 29.39 -31.96 -15.47
CA LEU A 176 29.24 -30.58 -15.94
C LEU A 176 28.22 -29.80 -15.12
N VAL A 177 27.25 -30.45 -14.47
CA VAL A 177 26.18 -29.78 -13.73
C VAL A 177 26.72 -28.90 -12.58
N PRO A 178 27.62 -29.36 -11.70
CA PRO A 178 28.22 -28.50 -10.66
C PRO A 178 28.93 -27.26 -11.22
N PHE A 179 29.63 -27.43 -12.35
CA PHE A 179 30.29 -26.29 -13.02
C PHE A 179 29.26 -25.30 -13.56
N ALA A 180 28.18 -25.78 -14.18
CA ALA A 180 27.09 -24.94 -14.64
C ALA A 180 26.45 -24.17 -13.48
N VAL A 181 26.11 -24.86 -12.37
CA VAL A 181 25.56 -24.25 -11.16
C VAL A 181 26.49 -23.16 -10.61
N PHE A 182 27.80 -23.44 -10.51
CA PHE A 182 28.78 -22.45 -10.06
C PHE A 182 28.83 -21.20 -10.95
N ILE A 183 28.88 -21.41 -12.27
CA ILE A 183 28.91 -20.32 -13.26
C ILE A 183 27.62 -19.49 -13.19
N ILE A 184 26.46 -20.14 -13.19
CA ILE A 184 25.16 -19.47 -13.09
C ILE A 184 25.12 -18.64 -11.80
N ALA A 185 25.47 -19.22 -10.66
CA ALA A 185 25.47 -18.52 -9.38
C ALA A 185 26.43 -17.32 -9.35
N PHE A 186 27.62 -17.45 -9.96
CA PHE A 186 28.60 -16.37 -10.08
C PHE A 186 28.04 -15.17 -10.88
N PHE A 187 27.50 -15.43 -12.09
CA PHE A 187 26.90 -14.37 -12.91
C PHE A 187 25.67 -13.77 -12.25
N GLN A 188 24.81 -14.61 -11.68
CA GLN A 188 23.59 -14.15 -10.99
C GLN A 188 23.90 -13.18 -9.85
N LYS A 189 24.92 -13.48 -9.03
CA LYS A 189 25.35 -12.58 -7.95
C LYS A 189 25.79 -11.20 -8.46
N ARG A 190 26.49 -11.17 -9.60
CA ARG A 190 26.93 -9.90 -10.24
C ARG A 190 25.77 -9.14 -10.86
N LEU A 191 24.90 -9.84 -11.59
CA LEU A 191 23.72 -9.24 -12.23
C LEU A 191 22.74 -8.67 -11.19
N VAL A 192 22.49 -9.37 -10.08
CA VAL A 192 21.65 -8.86 -9.00
C VAL A 192 22.20 -7.56 -8.43
N LYS A 193 23.55 -7.45 -8.23
CA LYS A 193 24.19 -6.22 -7.74
C LYS A 193 24.01 -5.07 -8.73
N LEU A 194 24.27 -5.30 -10.02
CA LEU A 194 24.11 -4.28 -11.06
C LEU A 194 22.65 -3.84 -11.20
N ASN A 195 21.71 -4.78 -11.23
CA ASN A 195 20.29 -4.48 -11.31
C ASN A 195 19.77 -3.72 -10.08
N ARG A 196 20.36 -3.95 -8.89
CA ARG A 196 20.05 -3.13 -7.72
C ARG A 196 20.51 -1.70 -7.92
N HIS A 197 21.72 -1.50 -8.40
CA HIS A 197 22.26 -0.15 -8.67
C HIS A 197 21.47 0.59 -9.76
N ILE A 198 21.06 -0.12 -10.83
CA ILE A 198 20.16 0.43 -11.85
C ILE A 198 18.84 0.91 -11.24
N ARG A 199 18.26 0.14 -10.31
CA ARG A 199 17.01 0.55 -9.62
C ARG A 199 17.22 1.78 -8.75
N GLU A 200 18.36 1.90 -8.06
CA GLU A 200 18.73 3.07 -7.26
C GLU A 200 18.83 4.32 -8.15
N LEU A 201 19.56 4.24 -9.28
CA LEU A 201 19.67 5.32 -10.25
C LEU A 201 18.32 5.68 -10.89
N ASN A 202 17.50 4.69 -11.24
CA ASN A 202 16.16 4.94 -11.77
C ASN A 202 15.25 5.65 -10.76
N SER A 203 15.37 5.32 -9.47
CA SER A 203 14.64 6.03 -8.41
C SER A 203 15.08 7.48 -8.29
N GLN A 204 16.39 7.76 -8.41
CA GLN A 204 16.92 9.12 -8.40
C GLN A 204 16.42 9.92 -9.61
N ILE A 205 16.55 9.38 -10.82
CA ILE A 205 16.06 10.00 -12.06
C ILE A 205 14.56 10.32 -11.98
N THR A 206 13.76 9.40 -11.39
CA THR A 206 12.33 9.62 -11.17
C THR A 206 12.08 10.76 -10.16
N SER A 207 12.90 10.85 -9.11
CA SER A 207 12.83 11.96 -8.15
C SER A 207 13.15 13.30 -8.79
N ASP A 208 14.26 13.36 -9.57
CA ASP A 208 14.70 14.56 -10.27
C ASP A 208 13.66 15.03 -11.30
N PHE A 209 13.06 14.07 -12.01
CA PHE A 209 11.95 14.34 -12.93
C PHE A 209 10.74 14.94 -12.21
N ASN A 210 10.31 14.33 -11.09
CA ASN A 210 9.18 14.82 -10.31
C ASN A 210 9.47 16.22 -9.74
N GLU A 211 10.68 16.46 -9.23
CA GLU A 211 11.11 17.76 -8.73
C GLU A 211 11.12 18.80 -9.87
N GLY A 212 11.62 18.43 -11.05
CA GLY A 212 11.63 19.29 -12.23
C GLY A 212 10.22 19.69 -12.68
N ILE A 213 9.25 18.78 -12.63
CA ILE A 213 7.87 19.08 -13.02
C ILE A 213 7.16 19.91 -11.93
N THR A 214 7.29 19.49 -10.67
CA THR A 214 6.65 20.22 -9.55
C THR A 214 7.25 21.61 -9.38
N GLY A 215 8.58 21.75 -9.56
CA GLY A 215 9.31 23.01 -9.50
C GLY A 215 9.35 23.80 -10.80
N ALA A 216 8.61 23.41 -11.86
CA ALA A 216 8.73 23.99 -13.20
C ALA A 216 8.55 25.51 -13.21
N ARG A 217 7.67 26.07 -12.37
CA ARG A 217 7.48 27.52 -12.24
C ARG A 217 8.75 28.21 -11.69
N SER A 218 9.36 27.62 -10.66
CA SER A 218 10.60 28.14 -10.06
C SER A 218 11.78 28.03 -11.02
N ILE A 219 11.91 26.91 -11.72
CA ILE A 219 12.95 26.68 -12.73
C ILE A 219 12.90 27.77 -13.80
N LYS A 220 11.68 28.05 -14.31
CA LYS A 220 11.46 29.07 -15.35
C LYS A 220 11.69 30.49 -14.85
N THR A 221 11.27 30.80 -13.62
CA THR A 221 11.46 32.15 -13.07
C THR A 221 12.90 32.44 -12.66
N MET A 222 13.66 31.40 -12.29
CA MET A 222 15.09 31.51 -11.96
C MET A 222 16.01 31.35 -13.16
N VAL A 223 15.47 30.94 -14.33
CA VAL A 223 16.24 30.70 -15.57
C VAL A 223 17.37 29.66 -15.38
N ILE A 224 17.03 28.54 -14.71
CA ILE A 224 18.01 27.48 -14.37
C ILE A 224 17.77 26.16 -15.15
N GLU A 225 17.06 26.22 -16.29
CA GLU A 225 16.75 25.05 -17.12
C GLU A 225 18.00 24.28 -17.54
N SER A 226 19.09 24.99 -17.88
CA SER A 226 20.35 24.34 -18.27
C SER A 226 20.96 23.55 -17.11
N ILE A 227 20.97 24.10 -15.90
CA ILE A 227 21.57 23.46 -14.72
C ILE A 227 20.81 22.18 -14.39
N ILE A 228 19.46 22.26 -14.36
CA ILE A 228 18.59 21.09 -14.10
C ILE A 228 18.73 20.06 -15.24
N GLY A 229 18.76 20.52 -16.51
CA GLY A 229 18.93 19.66 -17.67
C GLY A 229 20.28 18.92 -17.67
N ASP A 230 21.38 19.60 -17.37
CA ASP A 230 22.71 19.00 -17.28
C ASP A 230 22.80 17.97 -16.14
N GLY A 231 22.18 18.25 -14.98
CA GLY A 231 22.07 17.30 -13.86
C GLY A 231 21.35 16.02 -14.27
N PHE A 232 20.14 16.16 -14.84
CA PHE A 232 19.34 15.04 -15.31
C PHE A 232 20.05 14.22 -16.40
N GLN A 233 20.73 14.90 -17.35
CA GLN A 233 21.52 14.24 -18.39
C GLN A 233 22.67 13.41 -17.81
N LYS A 234 23.36 13.93 -16.79
CA LYS A 234 24.45 13.20 -16.10
C LYS A 234 23.95 11.93 -15.42
N ASP A 235 22.79 11.98 -14.76
CA ASP A 235 22.24 10.83 -14.06
C ASP A 235 21.70 9.77 -15.04
N THR A 236 21.05 10.18 -16.12
CA THR A 236 20.63 9.27 -17.20
C THR A 236 21.82 8.63 -17.90
N GLU A 237 22.92 9.37 -18.13
CA GLU A 237 24.15 8.82 -18.73
C GLU A 237 24.83 7.82 -17.77
N THR A 238 24.85 8.11 -16.46
CA THR A 238 25.36 7.19 -15.45
C THR A 238 24.55 5.89 -15.44
N MET A 239 23.21 6.00 -15.48
CA MET A 239 22.32 4.83 -15.59
C MET A 239 22.58 4.05 -16.88
N ARG A 240 22.77 4.74 -18.02
CA ARG A 240 23.11 4.10 -19.30
C ARG A 240 24.40 3.28 -19.18
N HIS A 241 25.45 3.82 -18.58
CA HIS A 241 26.73 3.11 -18.40
C HIS A 241 26.56 1.84 -17.56
N VAL A 242 25.87 1.91 -16.42
CA VAL A 242 25.63 0.75 -15.56
C VAL A 242 24.73 -0.28 -16.26
N SER A 243 23.72 0.17 -16.99
CA SER A 243 22.82 -0.70 -17.77
C SER A 243 23.56 -1.43 -18.90
N VAL A 244 24.46 -0.76 -19.62
CA VAL A 244 25.32 -1.38 -20.65
C VAL A 244 26.26 -2.40 -19.99
N GLN A 245 26.81 -2.10 -18.81
CA GLN A 245 27.62 -3.07 -18.07
C GLN A 245 26.78 -4.31 -17.70
N ALA A 246 25.56 -4.15 -17.19
CA ALA A 246 24.67 -5.27 -16.88
C ALA A 246 24.34 -6.09 -18.15
N ALA A 247 24.05 -5.42 -19.27
CA ALA A 247 23.78 -6.07 -20.54
C ALA A 247 24.99 -6.89 -21.05
N ARG A 248 26.22 -6.39 -20.89
CA ARG A 248 27.45 -7.16 -21.21
C ARG A 248 27.58 -8.41 -20.35
N TYR A 249 27.38 -8.30 -19.03
CA TYR A 249 27.39 -9.47 -18.14
C TYR A 249 26.29 -10.47 -18.50
N GLN A 250 25.11 -10.01 -18.88
CA GLN A 250 24.02 -10.86 -19.31
C GLN A 250 24.32 -11.57 -20.65
N ALA A 251 24.91 -10.86 -21.61
CA ALA A 251 25.34 -11.46 -22.89
C ALA A 251 26.41 -12.54 -22.66
N PHE A 252 27.42 -12.25 -21.83
CA PHE A 252 28.44 -13.25 -21.47
C PHE A 252 27.83 -14.46 -20.76
N PHE A 253 26.90 -14.22 -19.86
CA PHE A 253 26.20 -15.28 -19.16
C PHE A 253 25.47 -16.22 -20.11
N TYR A 254 24.59 -15.70 -21.00
CA TYR A 254 23.87 -16.53 -21.97
C TYR A 254 24.83 -17.28 -22.90
N SER A 255 25.87 -16.61 -23.40
CA SER A 255 26.89 -17.27 -24.24
C SER A 255 27.62 -18.40 -23.51
N THR A 256 27.91 -18.21 -22.22
CA THR A 256 28.59 -19.24 -21.40
C THR A 256 27.67 -20.42 -21.13
N VAL A 257 26.37 -20.19 -20.82
CA VAL A 257 25.38 -21.27 -20.63
C VAL A 257 25.22 -22.06 -21.93
N THR A 258 25.08 -21.40 -23.07
CA THR A 258 24.99 -22.05 -24.38
C THR A 258 26.25 -22.86 -24.69
N MET A 259 27.43 -22.32 -24.38
CA MET A 259 28.69 -23.04 -24.53
C MET A 259 28.74 -24.31 -23.66
N MET A 260 28.29 -24.23 -22.43
CA MET A 260 28.19 -25.40 -21.54
C MET A 260 27.25 -26.49 -22.08
N SER A 261 26.08 -26.09 -22.60
CA SER A 261 25.15 -27.02 -23.28
C SER A 261 25.81 -27.66 -24.49
N SER A 262 26.56 -26.89 -25.30
CA SER A 262 27.29 -27.38 -26.48
C SER A 262 28.43 -28.32 -26.12
N ILE A 263 29.15 -28.07 -25.01
CA ILE A 263 30.18 -28.97 -24.49
C ILE A 263 29.56 -30.29 -24.03
N ALA A 264 28.42 -30.23 -23.29
CA ALA A 264 27.69 -31.41 -22.88
C ALA A 264 27.25 -32.24 -24.09
N LEU A 265 26.71 -31.58 -25.11
CA LEU A 265 26.35 -32.23 -26.40
C LEU A 265 27.54 -32.88 -27.09
N ALA A 266 28.69 -32.17 -27.20
CA ALA A 266 29.88 -32.69 -27.83
C ALA A 266 30.44 -33.93 -27.12
N ILE A 267 30.41 -33.95 -25.78
CA ILE A 267 30.81 -35.13 -24.98
C ILE A 267 29.87 -36.32 -25.26
N VAL A 268 28.55 -36.06 -25.26
CA VAL A 268 27.54 -37.08 -25.59
C VAL A 268 27.71 -37.60 -26.98
N MET A 269 27.93 -36.73 -27.99
CA MET A 269 28.14 -37.13 -29.37
C MET A 269 29.44 -37.93 -29.55
N TRP A 270 30.52 -37.49 -28.92
CA TRP A 270 31.79 -38.21 -29.01
C TRP A 270 31.73 -39.62 -28.40
N GLN A 271 31.36 -39.70 -27.13
CA GLN A 271 31.35 -41.00 -26.42
C GLN A 271 30.15 -41.86 -26.82
N GLY A 272 28.94 -41.27 -26.93
CA GLY A 272 27.75 -41.98 -27.37
C GLY A 272 27.84 -42.42 -28.83
N GLY A 273 28.45 -41.59 -29.73
CA GLY A 273 28.75 -41.93 -31.11
C GLY A 273 29.70 -43.12 -31.22
N ASN A 274 30.78 -43.14 -30.42
CA ASN A 274 31.68 -44.29 -30.37
C ASN A 274 30.97 -45.57 -29.93
N LEU A 275 30.10 -45.47 -28.93
CA LEU A 275 29.30 -46.65 -28.50
C LEU A 275 28.31 -47.09 -29.58
N THR A 276 27.77 -46.16 -30.36
CA THR A 276 26.84 -46.48 -31.46
C THR A 276 27.56 -47.13 -32.64
N ILE A 277 28.71 -46.62 -33.01
CA ILE A 277 29.55 -47.21 -34.10
C ILE A 277 29.97 -48.65 -33.72
N ASN A 278 30.28 -48.88 -32.47
CA ASN A 278 30.64 -50.21 -31.95
C ASN A 278 29.43 -51.15 -31.68
N ASN A 279 28.24 -50.77 -32.11
CA ASN A 279 26.98 -51.50 -31.87
C ASN A 279 26.65 -51.76 -30.40
N MET A 280 27.21 -50.95 -29.49
CA MET A 280 26.94 -51.05 -28.04
C MET A 280 25.77 -50.16 -27.59
N MET A 281 25.29 -49.28 -28.50
CA MET A 281 24.17 -48.38 -28.26
C MET A 281 23.41 -48.09 -29.57
N LEU A 282 22.08 -48.01 -29.47
CA LEU A 282 21.21 -47.69 -30.61
C LEU A 282 21.19 -46.15 -30.85
N ILE A 283 20.98 -45.73 -32.11
CA ILE A 283 20.96 -44.32 -32.55
C ILE A 283 19.89 -43.54 -31.80
N GLY A 284 18.70 -44.12 -31.59
CA GLY A 284 17.65 -43.44 -30.83
C GLY A 284 18.05 -43.17 -29.37
N THR A 285 18.84 -44.06 -28.77
CA THR A 285 19.37 -43.85 -27.42
C THR A 285 20.34 -42.68 -27.35
N LEU A 286 21.21 -42.55 -28.36
CA LEU A 286 22.07 -41.38 -28.51
C LEU A 286 21.24 -40.09 -28.61
N SER A 287 20.18 -40.10 -29.42
CA SER A 287 19.27 -38.95 -29.58
C SER A 287 18.65 -38.50 -28.27
N VAL A 288 18.26 -39.42 -27.39
CA VAL A 288 17.75 -39.08 -26.04
C VAL A 288 18.78 -38.33 -25.22
N PHE A 289 20.01 -38.84 -25.15
CA PHE A 289 21.08 -38.18 -24.41
C PHE A 289 21.42 -36.81 -24.96
N MET A 290 21.39 -36.62 -26.28
CA MET A 290 21.56 -35.31 -26.92
C MET A 290 20.45 -34.34 -26.50
N SER A 291 19.18 -34.78 -26.53
CA SER A 291 18.03 -33.99 -26.12
C SER A 291 18.13 -33.57 -24.63
N TYR A 292 18.47 -34.50 -23.75
CA TYR A 292 18.63 -34.21 -22.32
C TYR A 292 19.82 -33.30 -22.02
N ALA A 293 20.96 -33.49 -22.71
CA ALA A 293 22.15 -32.65 -22.53
C ALA A 293 21.86 -31.20 -22.90
N LEU A 294 21.08 -30.96 -23.94
CA LEU A 294 20.64 -29.63 -24.34
C LEU A 294 19.56 -29.08 -23.40
N GLY A 295 18.59 -29.92 -23.01
CA GLY A 295 17.38 -29.49 -22.30
C GLY A 295 17.54 -29.26 -20.79
N ILE A 296 18.66 -29.68 -20.14
CA ILE A 296 18.82 -29.58 -18.69
C ILE A 296 19.26 -28.21 -18.20
N MET A 297 19.89 -27.38 -19.05
CA MET A 297 20.51 -26.12 -18.64
C MET A 297 19.50 -25.02 -18.32
N ASP A 298 18.43 -24.90 -19.11
CA ASP A 298 17.38 -23.88 -18.87
C ASP A 298 16.62 -24.10 -17.56
N PRO A 299 16.17 -25.32 -17.21
CA PRO A 299 15.63 -25.64 -15.89
C PRO A 299 16.58 -25.33 -14.73
N LEU A 300 17.88 -25.64 -14.87
CA LEU A 300 18.88 -25.29 -13.85
C LEU A 300 18.97 -23.77 -13.64
N HIS A 301 19.02 -23.02 -14.73
CA HIS A 301 19.01 -21.56 -14.66
C HIS A 301 17.74 -21.03 -13.99
N SER A 302 16.57 -21.54 -14.37
CA SER A 302 15.28 -21.14 -13.79
C SER A 302 15.22 -21.37 -12.30
N VAL A 303 15.62 -22.55 -11.80
CA VAL A 303 15.66 -22.84 -10.35
C VAL A 303 16.56 -21.86 -9.60
N ILE A 304 17.78 -21.61 -10.10
CA ILE A 304 18.73 -20.71 -9.44
C ILE A 304 18.21 -19.27 -9.39
N THR A 305 17.61 -18.80 -10.49
CA THR A 305 17.03 -17.44 -10.55
C THR A 305 15.85 -17.30 -9.64
N THR A 306 14.99 -18.31 -9.56
CA THR A 306 13.85 -18.32 -8.65
C THR A 306 14.30 -18.32 -7.19
N ILE A 307 15.29 -19.14 -6.80
CA ILE A 307 15.87 -19.09 -5.44
C ILE A 307 16.43 -17.71 -5.13
N SER A 308 17.12 -17.07 -6.09
CA SER A 308 17.63 -15.71 -5.91
C SER A 308 16.53 -14.67 -5.72
N SER A 309 15.37 -14.85 -6.38
CA SER A 309 14.21 -13.97 -6.22
C SER A 309 13.53 -14.13 -4.86
N LEU A 310 13.55 -15.34 -4.27
CA LEU A 310 13.02 -15.58 -2.92
C LEU A 310 13.69 -14.69 -1.87
N VAL A 311 15.00 -14.46 -1.99
CA VAL A 311 15.73 -13.54 -1.09
C VAL A 311 15.17 -12.10 -1.16
N SER A 312 14.75 -11.66 -2.35
CA SER A 312 14.18 -10.32 -2.52
C SER A 312 12.74 -10.23 -1.99
N ILE A 313 11.97 -11.28 -2.14
CA ILE A 313 10.55 -11.32 -1.75
C ILE A 313 10.38 -11.41 -0.23
N GLN A 314 11.34 -11.99 0.51
CA GLN A 314 11.27 -12.01 1.98
C GLN A 314 11.14 -10.60 2.60
N VAL A 315 11.70 -9.58 1.96
CA VAL A 315 11.55 -8.19 2.40
C VAL A 315 10.09 -7.72 2.23
N ASN A 316 9.43 -8.10 1.13
CA ASN A 316 8.02 -7.76 0.92
C ASN A 316 7.12 -8.47 1.93
N ILE A 317 7.43 -9.74 2.25
CA ILE A 317 6.72 -10.51 3.28
C ILE A 317 6.87 -9.85 4.65
N GLU A 318 8.07 -9.42 5.01
CA GLU A 318 8.30 -8.74 6.30
C GLU A 318 7.55 -7.42 6.38
N ARG A 319 7.56 -6.64 5.31
CA ARG A 319 6.85 -5.38 5.24
C ARG A 319 5.33 -5.56 5.35
N PHE A 320 4.78 -6.52 4.61
CA PHE A 320 3.36 -6.89 4.71
C PHE A 320 3.01 -7.34 6.13
N ASN A 321 3.82 -8.24 6.71
CA ASN A 321 3.59 -8.75 8.05
C ASN A 321 3.71 -7.65 9.12
N ARG A 322 4.63 -6.70 8.96
CA ARG A 322 4.74 -5.53 9.82
C ARG A 322 3.47 -4.70 9.77
N LEU A 323 2.96 -4.40 8.56
CA LEU A 323 1.71 -3.66 8.41
C LEU A 323 0.55 -4.35 9.13
N VAL A 324 0.34 -5.64 8.88
CA VAL A 324 -0.81 -6.39 9.43
C VAL A 324 -0.70 -6.62 10.95
N ASN A 325 0.52 -6.57 11.51
CA ASN A 325 0.75 -6.71 12.96
C ASN A 325 1.06 -5.38 13.66
N THR A 326 0.93 -4.24 12.97
CA THR A 326 1.05 -2.94 13.63
C THR A 326 -0.13 -2.74 14.55
N GLU A 327 0.12 -2.54 15.83
CA GLU A 327 -0.93 -2.23 16.80
C GLU A 327 -1.32 -0.75 16.68
N SER A 328 -2.58 -0.46 16.87
CA SER A 328 -3.08 0.91 16.93
C SER A 328 -2.74 1.54 18.26
N ASP A 329 -2.16 2.74 18.28
CA ASP A 329 -1.89 3.50 19.51
C ASP A 329 -3.19 3.90 20.23
N VAL A 330 -4.31 3.88 19.51
CA VAL A 330 -5.64 4.15 20.03
C VAL A 330 -6.53 2.97 19.66
N ALA A 331 -6.88 2.14 20.64
CA ALA A 331 -7.69 0.95 20.43
C ALA A 331 -8.77 0.82 21.51
N ASP A 332 -9.92 0.31 21.09
CA ASP A 332 -10.97 -0.05 22.05
C ASP A 332 -10.58 -1.30 22.83
N SER A 333 -10.80 -1.32 24.15
CA SER A 333 -10.52 -2.49 24.97
C SER A 333 -11.41 -3.68 24.57
N PRO A 334 -11.01 -4.92 24.87
CA PRO A 334 -11.85 -6.11 24.59
C PRO A 334 -13.25 -6.01 25.17
N GLU A 335 -13.39 -5.40 26.36
CA GLU A 335 -14.68 -5.19 27.03
C GLU A 335 -15.56 -4.18 26.27
N VAL A 336 -14.96 -3.13 25.73
CA VAL A 336 -15.63 -2.13 24.88
C VAL A 336 -16.07 -2.77 23.57
N ILE A 337 -15.20 -3.57 22.93
CA ILE A 337 -15.52 -4.29 21.69
C ILE A 337 -16.66 -5.31 21.94
N GLU A 338 -16.64 -6.02 23.06
CA GLU A 338 -17.72 -6.96 23.40
C GLU A 338 -19.07 -6.25 23.51
N LYS A 339 -19.10 -5.06 24.14
CA LYS A 339 -20.33 -4.27 24.34
C LYS A 339 -20.78 -3.55 23.07
N TYR A 340 -19.88 -2.85 22.39
CA TYR A 340 -20.21 -1.89 21.31
C TYR A 340 -19.93 -2.42 19.90
N GLY A 341 -19.28 -3.59 19.76
CA GLY A 341 -18.82 -4.14 18.48
C GLY A 341 -17.49 -3.56 18.02
N ASP A 342 -16.99 -4.09 16.91
CA ASP A 342 -15.75 -3.64 16.24
C ASP A 342 -16.06 -2.63 15.10
N THR A 343 -15.00 -2.15 14.45
CA THR A 343 -15.06 -1.17 13.35
C THR A 343 -15.97 -1.62 12.20
N PHE A 344 -16.03 -2.92 11.91
CA PHE A 344 -16.80 -3.48 10.79
C PHE A 344 -18.17 -4.04 11.21
N ASN A 345 -18.36 -4.33 12.49
CA ASN A 345 -19.59 -4.91 13.05
C ASN A 345 -20.05 -4.14 14.30
N PRO A 346 -20.40 -2.83 14.17
CA PRO A 346 -20.82 -2.03 15.31
C PRO A 346 -22.19 -2.48 15.83
N LYS A 347 -22.32 -2.61 17.15
CA LYS A 347 -23.57 -2.88 17.86
C LYS A 347 -24.26 -1.57 18.24
N LYS A 348 -24.85 -0.91 17.24
CA LYS A 348 -25.45 0.43 17.39
C LYS A 348 -26.62 0.47 18.40
N GLU A 349 -27.25 -0.66 18.62
CA GLU A 349 -28.30 -0.83 19.64
C GLU A 349 -27.81 -0.57 21.07
N ASN A 350 -26.52 -0.70 21.32
CA ASN A 350 -25.88 -0.46 22.61
C ASN A 350 -25.33 0.98 22.76
N TRP A 351 -25.52 1.82 21.73
CA TRP A 351 -25.00 3.19 21.74
C TRP A 351 -25.89 4.09 22.61
N GLU A 352 -25.28 4.71 23.60
CA GLU A 352 -25.93 5.64 24.52
C GLU A 352 -26.08 7.02 23.87
N PRO A 353 -27.11 7.82 24.16
CA PRO A 353 -27.18 9.21 23.73
C PRO A 353 -26.00 10.01 24.29
N LEU A 354 -25.37 10.83 23.48
CA LEU A 354 -24.32 11.76 23.92
C LEU A 354 -24.95 13.11 24.25
N ILE A 355 -24.59 13.68 25.42
CA ILE A 355 -25.01 15.00 25.86
C ILE A 355 -24.03 16.05 25.32
N GLY A 356 -22.71 15.84 25.51
CA GLY A 356 -21.65 16.66 25.00
C GLY A 356 -20.85 17.43 26.06
N ASP A 357 -20.89 17.00 27.33
CA ASP A 357 -19.97 17.51 28.35
C ASP A 357 -18.55 16.98 28.09
N VAL A 358 -17.53 17.84 28.10
CA VAL A 358 -16.13 17.44 27.87
C VAL A 358 -15.25 17.96 29.00
N ALA A 359 -14.48 17.07 29.63
CA ALA A 359 -13.53 17.49 30.67
C ALA A 359 -12.15 16.82 30.51
N PHE A 360 -11.10 17.58 30.77
CA PHE A 360 -9.72 17.13 30.87
C PHE A 360 -9.32 17.10 32.34
N LYS A 361 -8.82 15.97 32.83
CA LYS A 361 -8.38 15.81 34.23
C LYS A 361 -6.92 15.39 34.28
N ASN A 362 -6.06 16.30 34.71
CA ASN A 362 -4.61 16.12 34.87
C ASN A 362 -3.95 15.47 33.65
N VAL A 363 -4.28 15.98 32.47
CA VAL A 363 -3.83 15.40 31.20
C VAL A 363 -2.41 15.82 30.89
N ASP A 364 -1.52 14.84 30.76
CA ASP A 364 -0.22 14.96 30.13
C ASP A 364 -0.28 14.31 28.75
N PHE A 365 0.32 14.94 27.77
CA PHE A 365 0.37 14.39 26.42
C PHE A 365 1.68 14.73 25.68
N LYS A 366 2.23 13.73 25.01
CA LYS A 366 3.26 13.85 23.98
C LYS A 366 2.91 13.01 22.76
N TYR A 367 3.29 13.44 21.58
CA TYR A 367 3.11 12.63 20.37
C TYR A 367 4.01 11.39 20.37
N PRO A 368 3.58 10.26 19.77
CA PRO A 368 4.36 9.03 19.74
C PRO A 368 5.74 9.15 19.07
N ASP A 369 5.89 10.12 18.14
CA ASP A 369 7.11 10.43 17.38
C ASP A 369 7.92 11.59 17.98
N GLY A 370 7.46 12.21 19.09
CA GLY A 370 8.09 13.32 19.77
C GLY A 370 8.58 12.97 21.17
N ASP A 371 9.66 13.60 21.60
CA ASP A 371 10.19 13.46 22.97
C ASP A 371 9.66 14.56 23.91
N GLU A 372 9.16 15.67 23.36
CA GLU A 372 8.70 16.81 24.15
C GLU A 372 7.25 16.66 24.57
N MET A 373 6.95 17.10 25.81
CA MET A 373 5.58 17.18 26.31
C MET A 373 4.87 18.37 25.66
N VAL A 374 3.71 18.10 25.05
CA VAL A 374 2.88 19.14 24.42
C VAL A 374 1.85 19.68 25.40
N LEU A 375 1.34 18.84 26.29
CA LEU A 375 0.45 19.25 27.40
C LEU A 375 1.00 18.69 28.71
N GLU A 376 0.98 19.51 29.78
CA GLU A 376 1.41 19.13 31.11
C GLU A 376 0.35 19.54 32.14
N ASN A 377 -0.13 18.56 32.92
CA ASN A 377 -1.14 18.72 33.96
C ASN A 377 -2.33 19.59 33.50
N PHE A 378 -2.77 19.36 32.26
CA PHE A 378 -3.82 20.14 31.64
C PHE A 378 -5.19 19.80 32.22
N ASN A 379 -5.94 20.82 32.64
CA ASN A 379 -7.25 20.70 33.21
C ASN A 379 -8.21 21.66 32.52
N LEU A 380 -9.37 21.16 32.09
CA LEU A 380 -10.40 21.95 31.44
C LEU A 380 -11.75 21.30 31.67
N ASP A 381 -12.78 22.09 31.92
CA ASP A 381 -14.17 21.67 32.02
C ASP A 381 -15.03 22.51 31.09
N VAL A 382 -15.73 21.84 30.16
CA VAL A 382 -16.57 22.44 29.12
C VAL A 382 -17.96 21.79 29.20
N PRO A 383 -18.93 22.50 29.78
CA PRO A 383 -20.33 22.03 29.80
C PRO A 383 -20.90 21.93 28.38
N HIS A 384 -21.89 21.06 28.22
CA HIS A 384 -22.59 20.92 26.93
C HIS A 384 -23.18 22.23 26.45
N GLY A 385 -23.19 22.40 25.13
CA GLY A 385 -23.72 23.61 24.49
C GLY A 385 -22.81 24.83 24.56
N THR A 386 -21.59 24.70 25.13
CA THR A 386 -20.62 25.79 25.21
C THR A 386 -19.80 25.89 23.91
N ASN A 387 -19.71 27.09 23.36
CA ASN A 387 -18.82 27.39 22.23
C ASN A 387 -17.46 27.87 22.76
N VAL A 388 -16.41 27.08 22.51
CA VAL A 388 -15.04 27.33 22.98
C VAL A 388 -14.15 27.75 21.81
N ALA A 389 -13.64 28.96 21.82
CA ALA A 389 -12.59 29.40 20.91
C ALA A 389 -11.20 29.13 21.51
N ILE A 390 -10.34 28.47 20.76
CA ILE A 390 -8.96 28.17 21.16
C ILE A 390 -8.02 29.07 20.35
N VAL A 391 -7.30 29.96 21.05
CA VAL A 391 -6.37 30.92 20.44
C VAL A 391 -4.97 30.74 20.99
N GLY A 392 -3.95 31.09 20.21
CA GLY A 392 -2.54 31.00 20.59
C GLY A 392 -1.64 30.89 19.35
N GLU A 393 -0.35 30.98 19.54
CA GLU A 393 0.63 30.85 18.47
C GLU A 393 0.65 29.45 17.83
N THR A 394 1.27 29.35 16.65
CA THR A 394 1.49 28.04 16.01
C THR A 394 2.39 27.19 16.91
N GLY A 395 2.02 25.93 17.12
CA GLY A 395 2.76 25.04 18.02
C GLY A 395 2.34 25.10 19.49
N ALA A 396 1.44 26.01 19.89
CA ALA A 396 0.99 26.16 21.27
C ALA A 396 0.20 24.95 21.85
N GLY A 397 -0.18 23.96 21.04
CA GLY A 397 -0.95 22.80 21.47
C GLY A 397 -2.45 22.85 21.14
N LYS A 398 -2.92 23.82 20.34
CA LYS A 398 -4.36 23.99 19.98
C LYS A 398 -4.96 22.75 19.31
N SER A 399 -4.33 22.28 18.23
CA SER A 399 -4.79 21.08 17.50
C SER A 399 -4.67 19.81 18.35
N THR A 400 -3.72 19.77 19.29
CA THR A 400 -3.56 18.65 20.21
C THR A 400 -4.77 18.50 21.14
N LEU A 401 -5.29 19.61 21.66
CA LEU A 401 -6.48 19.59 22.50
C LEU A 401 -7.68 18.99 21.76
N VAL A 402 -7.89 19.45 20.55
CA VAL A 402 -8.99 19.00 19.70
C VAL A 402 -8.83 17.53 19.31
N ASN A 403 -7.61 17.09 18.98
CA ASN A 403 -7.31 15.69 18.68
C ASN A 403 -7.58 14.77 19.87
N LEU A 404 -7.35 15.23 21.10
CA LEU A 404 -7.67 14.47 22.31
C LEU A 404 -9.19 14.41 22.59
N VAL A 405 -9.95 15.50 22.32
CA VAL A 405 -11.42 15.48 22.37
C VAL A 405 -11.98 14.46 21.40
N CYS A 406 -11.45 14.40 20.18
CA CYS A 406 -11.86 13.44 19.16
C CYS A 406 -11.34 12.02 19.42
N ARG A 407 -10.50 11.81 20.44
CA ARG A 407 -9.82 10.54 20.69
C ARG A 407 -9.06 10.04 19.43
N PHE A 408 -8.45 10.95 18.67
CA PHE A 408 -7.49 10.59 17.62
C PHE A 408 -6.15 10.18 18.20
N PHE A 409 -5.89 10.66 19.42
CA PHE A 409 -4.79 10.27 20.29
C PHE A 409 -5.31 10.05 21.70
N GLU A 410 -4.59 9.28 22.49
CA GLU A 410 -4.90 9.09 23.92
C GLU A 410 -3.88 9.83 24.79
N PRO A 411 -4.31 10.36 25.96
CA PRO A 411 -3.42 11.05 26.86
C PRO A 411 -2.35 10.10 27.40
N THR A 412 -1.12 10.62 27.56
CA THR A 412 0.01 9.87 28.16
C THR A 412 -0.27 9.60 29.65
N LYS A 413 -0.90 10.60 30.34
CA LYS A 413 -1.43 10.47 31.70
C LYS A 413 -2.71 11.28 31.82
N GLY A 414 -3.48 10.96 32.87
CA GLY A 414 -4.77 11.61 33.10
C GLY A 414 -5.88 11.01 32.26
N GLN A 415 -6.98 11.75 32.13
CA GLN A 415 -8.21 11.29 31.50
C GLN A 415 -8.90 12.41 30.74
N VAL A 416 -9.45 12.08 29.57
CA VAL A 416 -10.43 12.90 28.86
C VAL A 416 -11.80 12.30 29.11
N LEU A 417 -12.66 13.04 29.77
CA LEU A 417 -14.01 12.59 30.10
C LEU A 417 -15.00 13.16 29.09
N ILE A 418 -15.87 12.29 28.59
CA ILE A 418 -17.04 12.64 27.78
C ILE A 418 -18.28 12.24 28.58
N ASP A 419 -19.16 13.19 28.86
CA ASP A 419 -20.33 12.99 29.75
C ASP A 419 -19.95 12.32 31.07
N GLY A 420 -18.86 12.78 31.69
CA GLY A 420 -18.38 12.33 32.99
C GLY A 420 -17.70 10.97 33.03
N ARG A 421 -17.55 10.27 31.90
CA ARG A 421 -16.85 8.97 31.79
C ARG A 421 -15.61 9.10 30.92
N ASP A 422 -14.60 8.30 31.21
CA ASP A 422 -13.38 8.26 30.37
C ASP A 422 -13.74 7.85 28.93
N ALA A 423 -13.22 8.59 27.96
CA ALA A 423 -13.46 8.33 26.55
C ALA A 423 -13.01 6.91 26.12
N ARG A 424 -12.06 6.29 26.85
CA ARG A 424 -11.57 4.93 26.62
C ARG A 424 -12.55 3.84 27.03
N GLU A 425 -13.56 4.15 27.86
CA GLU A 425 -14.59 3.20 28.30
C GLU A 425 -15.73 3.04 27.30
N ARG A 426 -15.68 3.78 26.19
CA ARG A 426 -16.68 3.76 25.13
C ARG A 426 -16.03 3.57 23.76
N SER A 427 -16.82 3.08 22.79
CA SER A 427 -16.32 2.85 21.43
C SER A 427 -15.93 4.15 20.74
N GLN A 428 -14.79 4.12 20.04
CA GLN A 428 -14.39 5.20 19.14
C GLN A 428 -15.47 5.50 18.10
N LEU A 429 -16.09 4.46 17.51
CA LEU A 429 -17.15 4.64 16.52
C LEU A 429 -18.36 5.36 17.09
N TRP A 430 -18.75 5.03 18.32
CA TRP A 430 -19.82 5.76 19.02
C TRP A 430 -19.44 7.23 19.19
N LEU A 431 -18.23 7.53 19.63
CA LEU A 431 -17.76 8.91 19.83
C LEU A 431 -17.73 9.65 18.49
N HIS A 432 -17.08 9.07 17.47
CA HIS A 432 -16.94 9.70 16.16
C HIS A 432 -18.28 9.90 15.44
N SER A 433 -19.28 9.04 15.67
CA SER A 433 -20.63 9.24 15.11
C SER A 433 -21.37 10.43 15.70
N ASN A 434 -20.90 10.95 16.85
CA ASN A 434 -21.46 12.10 17.55
C ASN A 434 -20.57 13.36 17.46
N ILE A 435 -19.44 13.26 16.76
CA ILE A 435 -18.52 14.39 16.50
C ILE A 435 -18.62 14.82 15.03
N GLY A 436 -18.85 16.10 14.82
CA GLY A 436 -18.66 16.73 13.51
C GLY A 436 -17.27 17.35 13.47
N TYR A 437 -16.43 16.93 12.53
CA TYR A 437 -15.10 17.49 12.35
C TYR A 437 -15.00 18.19 11.00
N VAL A 438 -14.77 19.49 11.01
CA VAL A 438 -14.52 20.28 9.79
C VAL A 438 -13.05 20.70 9.76
N LEU A 439 -12.35 20.13 8.80
CA LEU A 439 -10.90 20.34 8.60
C LEU A 439 -10.60 21.71 8.00
N GLN A 440 -9.43 22.25 8.31
CA GLN A 440 -8.86 23.44 7.69
C GLN A 440 -8.83 23.32 6.15
N THR A 441 -8.41 22.18 5.63
CA THR A 441 -8.44 21.86 4.20
C THR A 441 -9.52 20.80 3.96
N PRO A 442 -10.72 21.20 3.46
CA PRO A 442 -11.81 20.27 3.28
C PRO A 442 -11.49 19.22 2.23
N HIS A 443 -11.75 17.96 2.55
CA HIS A 443 -11.61 16.86 1.62
C HIS A 443 -12.98 16.38 1.12
N LEU A 444 -13.12 16.32 -0.20
CA LEU A 444 -14.27 15.70 -0.85
C LEU A 444 -13.81 14.44 -1.58
N PHE A 445 -14.60 13.39 -1.47
CA PHE A 445 -14.36 12.14 -2.18
C PHE A 445 -14.81 12.26 -3.64
N SER A 446 -14.16 11.53 -4.53
CA SER A 446 -14.59 11.43 -5.93
C SER A 446 -16.02 10.89 -6.00
N GLY A 447 -16.85 11.49 -6.84
CA GLY A 447 -18.27 11.19 -6.97
C GLY A 447 -19.12 12.44 -7.02
N THR A 448 -20.43 12.31 -6.79
CA THR A 448 -21.36 13.44 -6.87
C THR A 448 -21.37 14.26 -5.58
N VAL A 449 -21.91 15.49 -5.68
CA VAL A 449 -22.19 16.32 -4.49
C VAL A 449 -23.11 15.56 -3.52
N ARG A 450 -24.15 14.90 -4.04
CA ARG A 450 -25.07 14.06 -3.27
C ARG A 450 -24.34 13.00 -2.45
N ASP A 451 -23.44 12.25 -3.09
CA ASP A 451 -22.67 11.20 -2.43
C ASP A 451 -21.83 11.78 -1.29
N ASN A 452 -21.16 12.90 -1.54
CA ASN A 452 -20.34 13.59 -0.54
C ASN A 452 -21.15 14.07 0.67
N LEU A 453 -22.35 14.59 0.47
CA LEU A 453 -23.21 15.04 1.57
C LEU A 453 -23.81 13.86 2.34
N ARG A 454 -24.13 12.76 1.67
CA ARG A 454 -24.60 11.52 2.30
C ARG A 454 -23.56 10.81 3.16
N TYR A 455 -22.28 11.13 3.07
CA TYR A 455 -21.31 10.65 4.06
C TYR A 455 -21.64 11.14 5.49
N GLY A 456 -22.29 12.29 5.64
CA GLY A 456 -22.79 12.74 6.94
C GLY A 456 -23.99 11.93 7.44
N LYS A 457 -24.92 11.59 6.52
CA LYS A 457 -26.12 10.79 6.80
C LYS A 457 -26.48 9.96 5.57
N PRO A 458 -26.12 8.66 5.53
CA PRO A 458 -26.31 7.81 4.34
C PRO A 458 -27.77 7.71 3.86
N THR A 459 -28.73 7.87 4.77
CA THR A 459 -30.17 7.80 4.51
C THR A 459 -30.81 9.15 4.23
N ALA A 460 -30.01 10.24 4.11
CA ALA A 460 -30.54 11.57 3.88
C ALA A 460 -31.35 11.65 2.58
N THR A 461 -32.56 12.23 2.68
CA THR A 461 -33.39 12.56 1.52
C THR A 461 -32.86 13.82 0.82
N ASP A 462 -33.30 14.06 -0.41
CA ASP A 462 -32.91 15.25 -1.16
C ASP A 462 -33.40 16.54 -0.49
N GLU A 463 -34.58 16.48 0.17
CA GLU A 463 -35.12 17.60 0.94
C GLU A 463 -34.21 17.92 2.14
N GLU A 464 -33.74 16.90 2.87
CA GLU A 464 -32.81 17.07 3.99
C GLU A 464 -31.48 17.64 3.51
N ILE A 465 -30.96 17.17 2.37
CA ILE A 465 -29.73 17.67 1.75
C ILE A 465 -29.90 19.15 1.36
N MET A 466 -30.97 19.48 0.66
CA MET A 466 -31.24 20.86 0.25
C MET A 466 -31.46 21.78 1.44
N HIS A 467 -32.11 21.30 2.50
CA HIS A 467 -32.24 22.06 3.75
C HIS A 467 -30.90 22.31 4.43
N ALA A 468 -30.02 21.31 4.50
CA ALA A 468 -28.67 21.48 5.04
C ALA A 468 -27.84 22.48 4.24
N LEU A 469 -27.93 22.45 2.91
CA LEU A 469 -27.27 23.41 2.02
C LEU A 469 -27.82 24.84 2.22
N ASP A 470 -29.10 24.97 2.49
CA ASP A 470 -29.73 26.28 2.78
C ASP A 470 -29.22 26.87 4.09
N LEU A 471 -29.17 26.04 5.12
CA LEU A 471 -28.67 26.45 6.45
C LEU A 471 -27.23 26.97 6.44
N VAL A 472 -26.38 26.46 5.54
CA VAL A 472 -25.00 26.92 5.38
C VAL A 472 -24.82 27.87 4.20
N SER A 473 -25.90 28.43 3.66
CA SER A 473 -25.87 29.34 2.52
C SER A 473 -25.11 28.79 1.28
N ALA A 474 -25.15 27.46 1.06
CA ALA A 474 -24.39 26.78 0.01
C ALA A 474 -25.22 26.39 -1.23
N LYS A 475 -26.51 26.79 -1.31
CA LYS A 475 -27.36 26.47 -2.46
C LYS A 475 -26.79 26.98 -3.79
N PHE A 476 -26.16 28.14 -3.79
CA PHE A 476 -25.56 28.71 -4.98
C PHE A 476 -24.48 27.82 -5.61
N VAL A 477 -23.81 26.96 -4.80
CA VAL A 477 -22.82 26.00 -5.30
C VAL A 477 -23.48 24.99 -6.22
N ILE A 478 -24.67 24.49 -5.83
CA ILE A 478 -25.43 23.51 -6.62
C ILE A 478 -26.07 24.16 -7.85
N GLU A 479 -26.57 25.39 -7.71
CA GLU A 479 -27.23 26.15 -8.80
C GLU A 479 -26.26 26.50 -9.95
N LYS A 480 -24.97 26.61 -9.67
CA LYS A 480 -23.93 26.80 -10.68
C LYS A 480 -23.61 25.55 -11.48
N MET A 481 -23.98 24.37 -10.98
CA MET A 481 -23.62 23.10 -11.55
C MET A 481 -24.72 22.56 -12.49
N GLU A 482 -24.33 22.08 -13.68
CA GLU A 482 -25.28 21.63 -14.72
C GLU A 482 -26.24 20.52 -14.26
N LYS A 483 -25.78 19.62 -13.37
CA LYS A 483 -26.57 18.48 -12.87
C LYS A 483 -27.01 18.64 -11.40
N GLY A 484 -26.85 19.84 -10.83
CA GLY A 484 -27.21 20.08 -9.43
C GLY A 484 -26.52 19.11 -8.48
N LEU A 485 -27.28 18.39 -7.63
CA LEU A 485 -26.77 17.42 -6.66
C LEU A 485 -26.03 16.23 -7.31
N ASP A 486 -26.33 15.90 -8.56
CA ASP A 486 -25.70 14.78 -9.28
C ASP A 486 -24.46 15.22 -10.09
N SER A 487 -24.00 16.44 -9.90
CA SER A 487 -22.74 16.93 -10.47
C SER A 487 -21.53 16.28 -9.81
N ASP A 488 -20.54 15.88 -10.61
CA ASP A 488 -19.27 15.34 -10.15
C ASP A 488 -18.43 16.47 -9.53
N VAL A 489 -17.80 16.19 -8.39
CA VAL A 489 -16.90 17.14 -7.71
C VAL A 489 -15.45 17.01 -8.17
N GLY A 490 -15.12 15.96 -8.91
CA GLY A 490 -13.76 15.62 -9.33
C GLY A 490 -12.92 15.03 -8.21
N GLU A 491 -11.70 14.61 -8.54
CA GLU A 491 -10.74 14.06 -7.56
C GLU A 491 -10.38 15.11 -6.50
N GLY A 492 -10.58 14.78 -5.21
CA GLY A 492 -10.37 15.70 -4.10
C GLY A 492 -11.21 16.98 -4.16
N GLY A 493 -12.32 16.96 -4.91
CA GLY A 493 -13.16 18.14 -5.14
C GLY A 493 -12.52 19.16 -6.09
N GLY A 494 -11.67 18.72 -7.04
CA GLY A 494 -10.90 19.60 -7.92
C GLY A 494 -11.71 20.57 -8.78
N MET A 495 -13.01 20.31 -8.95
CA MET A 495 -13.92 21.19 -9.70
C MET A 495 -14.50 22.35 -8.88
N LEU A 496 -14.22 22.39 -7.57
CA LEU A 496 -14.75 23.37 -6.63
C LEU A 496 -13.65 24.26 -6.07
N SER A 497 -13.99 25.51 -5.78
CA SER A 497 -13.12 26.41 -5.02
C SER A 497 -12.96 25.92 -3.56
N THR A 498 -11.93 26.38 -2.88
CA THR A 498 -11.70 26.03 -1.47
C THR A 498 -12.88 26.41 -0.57
N GLY A 499 -13.48 27.60 -0.78
CA GLY A 499 -14.65 28.03 -0.02
C GLY A 499 -15.89 27.18 -0.30
N GLU A 500 -16.15 26.80 -1.55
CA GLU A 500 -17.26 25.91 -1.90
C GLU A 500 -17.10 24.52 -1.26
N LYS A 501 -15.88 23.95 -1.26
CA LYS A 501 -15.57 22.70 -0.53
C LYS A 501 -15.86 22.85 0.96
N GLN A 502 -15.51 23.99 1.55
CA GLN A 502 -15.73 24.25 2.97
C GLN A 502 -17.22 24.31 3.31
N LEU A 503 -18.01 25.02 2.50
CA LEU A 503 -19.48 25.08 2.65
C LEU A 503 -20.13 23.70 2.53
N LEU A 504 -19.71 22.87 1.58
CA LEU A 504 -20.20 21.49 1.47
C LEU A 504 -19.79 20.63 2.68
N SER A 505 -18.61 20.87 3.26
CA SER A 505 -18.18 20.19 4.48
C SER A 505 -19.01 20.60 5.71
N PHE A 506 -19.42 21.86 5.80
CA PHE A 506 -20.38 22.30 6.82
C PHE A 506 -21.76 21.66 6.62
N ALA A 507 -22.27 21.61 5.37
CA ALA A 507 -23.53 20.95 5.09
C ALA A 507 -23.50 19.47 5.47
N ARG A 508 -22.39 18.77 5.20
CA ARG A 508 -22.15 17.39 5.64
C ARG A 508 -22.17 17.26 7.16
N ALA A 509 -21.53 18.20 7.88
CA ALA A 509 -21.53 18.21 9.33
C ALA A 509 -22.93 18.46 9.92
N ILE A 510 -23.75 19.34 9.33
CA ILE A 510 -25.15 19.55 9.73
C ILE A 510 -25.98 18.30 9.54
N LEU A 511 -25.84 17.61 8.39
CA LEU A 511 -26.58 16.37 8.10
C LEU A 511 -26.26 15.26 9.11
N ALA A 512 -25.04 15.21 9.64
CA ALA A 512 -24.63 14.26 10.66
C ALA A 512 -25.26 14.55 12.04
N ASP A 513 -25.75 15.77 12.27
CA ASP A 513 -26.32 16.26 13.53
C ASP A 513 -25.50 15.90 14.79
N PRO A 514 -24.22 16.26 14.83
CA PRO A 514 -23.32 15.90 15.93
C PRO A 514 -23.64 16.68 17.20
N ARG A 515 -23.31 16.11 18.37
CA ARG A 515 -23.40 16.79 19.66
C ARG A 515 -22.15 17.59 20.01
N ILE A 516 -21.00 17.13 19.53
CA ILE A 516 -19.73 17.83 19.66
C ILE A 516 -19.28 18.24 18.25
N LEU A 517 -18.85 19.48 18.12
CA LEU A 517 -18.38 20.04 16.85
C LEU A 517 -16.94 20.53 17.01
N VAL A 518 -16.13 20.17 16.07
CA VAL A 518 -14.74 20.63 15.98
C VAL A 518 -14.53 21.34 14.66
N LEU A 519 -14.07 22.59 14.75
CA LEU A 519 -13.76 23.43 13.59
C LEU A 519 -12.30 23.83 13.64
N ASP A 520 -11.54 23.44 12.62
CA ASP A 520 -10.17 23.93 12.40
C ASP A 520 -10.21 25.00 11.31
N GLU A 521 -10.21 26.28 11.74
CA GLU A 521 -10.47 27.42 10.88
C GLU A 521 -9.16 28.06 10.42
N ALA A 522 -8.75 27.80 9.18
CA ALA A 522 -7.76 28.62 8.50
C ALA A 522 -8.21 28.85 7.06
N THR A 523 -8.58 30.07 6.73
CA THR A 523 -8.98 30.44 5.38
C THR A 523 -8.09 31.56 4.88
N ALA A 524 -7.05 31.21 4.15
CA ALA A 524 -6.33 32.15 3.31
C ALA A 524 -6.96 32.14 1.91
N SER A 525 -7.20 33.33 1.33
CA SER A 525 -7.57 33.52 -0.08
C SER A 525 -8.95 33.03 -0.51
N ILE A 526 -10.02 33.44 0.21
CA ILE A 526 -11.41 33.24 -0.21
C ILE A 526 -12.00 34.60 -0.60
N ASP A 527 -12.86 34.62 -1.61
CA ASP A 527 -13.59 35.83 -2.00
C ASP A 527 -14.56 36.29 -0.90
N THR A 528 -14.81 37.58 -0.81
CA THR A 528 -15.57 38.24 0.28
C THR A 528 -17.01 37.70 0.41
N LEU A 529 -17.64 37.29 -0.70
CA LEU A 529 -19.01 36.75 -0.65
C LEU A 529 -19.05 35.37 -0.04
N THR A 530 -18.13 34.49 -0.46
CA THR A 530 -17.98 33.13 0.10
C THR A 530 -17.52 33.20 1.54
N GLU A 531 -16.68 34.17 1.91
CA GLU A 531 -16.24 34.38 3.29
C GLU A 531 -17.41 34.67 4.23
N LYS A 532 -18.32 35.56 3.82
CA LYS A 532 -19.53 35.83 4.59
C LYS A 532 -20.43 34.60 4.73
N ALA A 533 -20.62 33.86 3.65
CA ALA A 533 -21.39 32.63 3.71
C ALA A 533 -20.78 31.59 4.67
N ILE A 534 -19.46 31.47 4.70
CA ILE A 534 -18.73 30.61 5.65
C ILE A 534 -18.96 31.07 7.10
N GLN A 535 -18.91 32.38 7.37
CA GLN A 535 -19.15 32.88 8.72
C GLN A 535 -20.58 32.61 9.18
N ASP A 536 -21.57 32.88 8.33
CA ASP A 536 -22.98 32.59 8.61
C ASP A 536 -23.19 31.06 8.83
N ALA A 537 -22.48 30.22 8.08
CA ALA A 537 -22.48 28.77 8.25
C ALA A 537 -21.90 28.34 9.60
N ILE A 538 -20.76 28.90 10.01
CA ILE A 538 -20.13 28.64 11.32
C ILE A 538 -21.10 28.96 12.43
N ASP A 539 -21.67 30.17 12.43
CA ASP A 539 -22.61 30.63 13.45
C ASP A 539 -23.89 29.74 13.52
N THR A 540 -24.29 29.17 12.39
CA THR A 540 -25.42 28.25 12.30
C THR A 540 -25.09 26.87 12.85
N VAL A 541 -23.92 26.33 12.46
CA VAL A 541 -23.53 24.95 12.81
C VAL A 541 -23.19 24.82 14.31
N ILE A 542 -22.68 25.87 14.93
CA ILE A 542 -22.32 25.91 16.36
C ILE A 542 -23.54 25.86 17.28
N LYS A 543 -24.67 26.45 16.89
CA LYS A 543 -25.85 26.61 17.76
C LYS A 543 -26.33 25.30 18.36
N GLY A 544 -26.44 25.28 19.70
CA GLY A 544 -26.97 24.14 20.46
C GLY A 544 -26.04 22.94 20.57
N ARG A 545 -24.75 23.09 20.19
CA ARG A 545 -23.73 22.04 20.25
C ARG A 545 -22.56 22.48 21.12
N THR A 546 -21.85 21.51 21.70
CA THR A 546 -20.55 21.80 22.32
C THR A 546 -19.51 21.96 21.19
N SER A 547 -18.92 23.13 21.05
CA SER A 547 -18.06 23.45 19.92
C SER A 547 -16.65 23.81 20.36
N PHE A 548 -15.66 23.23 19.70
CA PHE A 548 -14.24 23.61 19.82
C PHE A 548 -13.78 24.20 18.51
N VAL A 549 -13.46 25.48 18.52
CA VAL A 549 -13.03 26.21 17.32
C VAL A 549 -11.60 26.66 17.49
N ILE A 550 -10.70 26.14 16.64
CA ILE A 550 -9.34 26.68 16.51
C ILE A 550 -9.48 27.94 15.66
N ALA A 551 -9.60 29.08 16.37
CA ALA A 551 -10.01 30.31 15.73
C ALA A 551 -8.80 31.08 15.18
N HIS A 552 -8.90 31.42 13.90
CA HIS A 552 -7.99 32.32 13.18
C HIS A 552 -8.67 33.63 12.77
N ARG A 553 -9.99 33.75 12.97
CA ARG A 553 -10.77 34.96 12.64
C ARG A 553 -11.25 35.66 13.88
N LEU A 554 -11.14 37.01 13.88
CA LEU A 554 -11.58 37.84 14.99
C LEU A 554 -13.07 37.70 15.28
N SER A 555 -13.92 37.58 14.25
CA SER A 555 -15.37 37.40 14.40
C SER A 555 -15.74 36.12 15.17
N THR A 556 -15.10 35.03 14.86
CA THR A 556 -15.32 33.72 15.52
C THR A 556 -14.87 33.78 17.00
N ILE A 557 -13.75 34.48 17.28
CA ILE A 557 -13.23 34.62 18.64
C ILE A 557 -14.17 35.45 19.50
N VAL A 558 -14.67 36.58 18.96
CA VAL A 558 -15.51 37.53 19.71
C VAL A 558 -16.85 36.92 20.14
N ASN A 559 -17.42 36.04 19.30
CA ASN A 559 -18.73 35.41 19.52
C ASN A 559 -18.68 34.16 20.40
N ALA A 560 -17.49 33.69 20.83
CA ALA A 560 -17.34 32.50 21.66
C ALA A 560 -17.80 32.75 23.12
N ASP A 561 -18.44 31.73 23.71
CA ASP A 561 -18.84 31.76 25.13
C ASP A 561 -17.62 31.73 26.05
N VAL A 562 -16.58 31.00 25.64
CA VAL A 562 -15.31 30.89 26.36
C VAL A 562 -14.15 30.92 25.36
N ILE A 563 -13.19 31.79 25.64
CA ILE A 563 -11.93 31.86 24.93
C ILE A 563 -10.86 31.21 25.81
N LEU A 564 -10.14 30.26 25.24
CA LEU A 564 -8.96 29.64 25.83
C LEU A 564 -7.72 30.15 25.14
N VAL A 565 -6.87 30.84 25.87
CA VAL A 565 -5.58 31.27 25.36
C VAL A 565 -4.53 30.25 25.76
N VAL A 566 -4.01 29.58 24.77
CA VAL A 566 -3.06 28.45 24.96
C VAL A 566 -1.66 28.91 24.55
N ARG A 567 -0.70 28.69 25.45
CA ARG A 567 0.72 28.92 25.21
C ARG A 567 1.54 27.83 25.90
N ASP A 568 2.51 27.27 25.18
CA ASP A 568 3.41 26.23 25.68
C ASP A 568 2.64 25.08 26.37
N GLY A 569 1.53 24.64 25.76
CA GLY A 569 0.70 23.54 26.27
C GLY A 569 -0.12 23.85 27.53
N LYS A 570 -0.22 25.09 27.92
CA LYS A 570 -0.98 25.52 29.12
C LYS A 570 -2.01 26.60 28.77
N ILE A 571 -3.14 26.58 29.50
CA ILE A 571 -4.09 27.68 29.44
C ILE A 571 -3.53 28.82 30.28
N ILE A 572 -3.15 29.92 29.63
CA ILE A 572 -2.62 31.11 30.31
C ILE A 572 -3.72 32.14 30.66
N GLU A 573 -4.77 32.20 29.83
CA GLU A 573 -5.94 33.06 30.06
C GLU A 573 -7.21 32.31 29.66
N ARG A 574 -8.31 32.55 30.39
CA ARG A 574 -9.64 32.00 30.10
C ARG A 574 -10.70 33.02 30.46
N GLY A 575 -11.65 33.24 29.58
CA GLY A 575 -12.77 34.16 29.83
C GLY A 575 -13.53 34.51 28.56
N THR A 576 -14.47 35.42 28.64
CA THR A 576 -15.16 36.00 27.48
C THR A 576 -14.27 37.08 26.83
N HIS A 577 -14.57 37.41 25.58
CA HIS A 577 -13.88 38.52 24.87
C HIS A 577 -13.81 39.81 25.71
N SER A 578 -14.94 40.21 26.29
CA SER A 578 -15.03 41.47 27.07
C SER A 578 -14.19 41.43 28.35
N GLU A 579 -14.08 40.28 29.00
CA GLU A 579 -13.25 40.07 30.19
C GLU A 579 -11.77 40.13 29.86
N LEU A 580 -11.34 39.37 28.84
CA LEU A 580 -9.94 39.29 28.44
C LEU A 580 -9.41 40.61 27.86
N MET A 581 -10.24 41.33 27.12
CA MET A 581 -9.87 42.69 26.64
C MET A 581 -9.66 43.67 27.79
N LYS A 582 -10.44 43.58 28.88
CA LYS A 582 -10.24 44.42 30.08
C LYS A 582 -8.98 44.07 30.86
N GLN A 583 -8.59 42.82 30.87
CA GLN A 583 -7.36 42.33 31.54
C GLN A 583 -6.08 42.86 30.86
N LYS A 584 -6.15 43.23 29.58
CA LYS A 584 -5.00 43.68 28.76
C LYS A 584 -3.80 42.71 28.82
N GLY A 585 -4.07 41.41 28.87
CA GLY A 585 -3.08 40.35 28.87
C GLY A 585 -2.65 39.91 27.48
N TYR A 586 -2.18 38.70 27.36
CA TYR A 586 -1.70 38.12 26.10
C TYR A 586 -2.78 38.04 25.01
N TYR A 587 -4.04 37.79 25.42
CA TYR A 587 -5.18 37.84 24.49
C TYR A 587 -5.34 39.21 23.85
N TYR A 588 -5.20 40.28 24.64
CA TYR A 588 -5.30 41.65 24.15
C TYR A 588 -4.22 41.95 23.12
N GLU A 589 -2.98 41.49 23.35
CA GLU A 589 -1.87 41.65 22.41
C GLU A 589 -2.13 40.93 21.10
N LEU A 590 -2.56 39.64 21.16
CA LEU A 590 -2.90 38.87 19.99
C LEU A 590 -4.05 39.47 19.18
N TYR A 591 -5.11 39.91 19.87
CA TYR A 591 -6.27 40.52 19.24
C TYR A 591 -5.92 41.84 18.55
N THR A 592 -5.18 42.73 19.22
CA THR A 592 -4.80 44.03 18.69
C THR A 592 -3.89 43.87 17.48
N ARG A 593 -2.93 42.99 17.54
CA ARG A 593 -2.03 42.70 16.41
C ARG A 593 -2.80 42.17 15.18
N GLN A 594 -3.71 41.25 15.38
CA GLN A 594 -4.52 40.70 14.30
C GLN A 594 -5.49 41.72 13.70
N TYR A 595 -6.01 42.62 14.54
CA TYR A 595 -6.84 43.76 14.10
C TYR A 595 -6.05 44.76 13.27
N GLU A 596 -4.82 45.06 13.66
CA GLU A 596 -3.91 45.98 12.92
C GLU A 596 -3.56 45.36 11.54
N GLU A 597 -3.24 44.09 11.49
CA GLU A 597 -2.98 43.38 10.22
C GLU A 597 -4.20 43.44 9.29
N MET A 598 -5.40 43.20 9.79
CA MET A 598 -6.64 43.23 9.01
C MET A 598 -6.96 44.62 8.45
N VAL A 599 -6.69 45.68 9.23
CA VAL A 599 -6.89 47.08 8.79
C VAL A 599 -5.89 47.45 7.69
N VAL A 600 -4.65 47.02 7.78
CA VAL A 600 -3.62 47.27 6.76
C VAL A 600 -3.99 46.59 5.45
N ASP A 601 -4.46 45.31 5.49
CA ASP A 601 -4.88 44.58 4.30
C ASP A 601 -6.15 45.13 3.63
N THR A 602 -6.99 45.85 4.39
CA THR A 602 -8.21 46.47 3.85
C THR A 602 -7.92 47.84 3.18
N VAL A 603 -6.79 48.50 3.52
CA VAL A 603 -6.40 49.81 3.02
C VAL A 603 -5.36 49.69 1.89
N SER A 604 -4.69 48.57 1.74
CA SER A 604 -3.77 48.26 0.64
C SER A 604 -4.48 47.64 -0.57
#